data_a842a9dd989cd7dc33f1151b5566aead
#
_entry.id   a842a9dd989cd7dc33f1151b5566aead
#
_cell.length_a   1.000
_cell.length_b   1.000
_cell.length_c   1.000
_cell.angle_alpha   90.00
_cell.angle_beta   90.00
_cell.angle_gamma   90.00
#
_symmetry.space_group_name_H-M   'P 1'
#
loop_
_entity.id
_entity.type
_entity.pdbx_description
1 polymer ?
#
loop_
_entity_poly.entity_id
_entity_poly.type
_entity_poly.pdbx_seq_one_letter_code
_entity_poly.pdbx_strand_id
1 'polypeptide(L)'
;SCDSRERAERGELLFGTVDSWLIYNLTKGEVHVTDYTNASRTMLFDIHKLCWDKELLALFRIPECMLPKVKPSSCIYGYTESSVLGGEIPIAGIAGDQQAALFGQCCFEKGQVKNTYGTGCFLLMNTGREAIASKHGLLTTIAASTSDQVEYALEGSVFVAGAAIQWLRDGMRMIKKASETE
;
A
#
# COMPACT_ATOMS: atom_id res chain seq x y z
N SER A 1 8.39 21.48 14.21
CA SER A 1 8.92 22.16 15.41
C SER A 1 10.27 21.57 15.76
N CYS A 2 11.17 22.31 16.41
CA CYS A 2 12.51 21.80 16.83
C CYS A 2 12.41 20.57 17.73
N ASP A 3 11.30 20.35 18.38
CA ASP A 3 11.06 19.26 19.35
C ASP A 3 10.60 17.94 18.71
N SER A 4 10.10 17.94 17.47
CA SER A 4 9.52 16.72 16.87
C SER A 4 10.56 15.62 16.60
N ARG A 5 11.80 16.00 16.32
CA ARG A 5 12.86 15.02 16.11
C ARG A 5 13.25 14.29 17.38
N GLU A 6 13.47 15.05 18.45
CA GLU A 6 13.83 14.48 19.76
C GLU A 6 12.71 13.57 20.28
N ARG A 7 11.45 13.95 20.06
CA ARG A 7 10.28 13.12 20.39
C ARG A 7 10.24 11.84 19.58
N ALA A 8 10.57 11.93 18.28
CA ALA A 8 10.66 10.75 17.42
C ALA A 8 11.75 9.80 17.91
N GLU A 9 12.93 10.31 18.22
CA GLU A 9 14.05 9.53 18.73
C GLU A 9 13.77 8.88 20.11
N ARG A 10 12.89 9.49 20.91
CA ARG A 10 12.39 8.90 22.17
C ARG A 10 11.24 7.91 21.97
N GLY A 11 10.77 7.68 20.75
CA GLY A 11 9.65 6.79 20.45
C GLY A 11 8.26 7.35 20.83
N GLU A 12 8.16 8.66 21.04
CA GLU A 12 6.88 9.33 21.34
C GLU A 12 6.01 9.58 20.12
N LEU A 13 6.59 9.45 18.92
CA LEU A 13 5.89 9.64 17.65
C LEU A 13 5.92 8.32 16.87
N LEU A 14 4.78 7.97 16.33
CA LEU A 14 4.62 6.81 15.46
C LEU A 14 4.33 7.27 14.03
N PHE A 15 4.94 6.59 13.08
CA PHE A 15 4.65 6.71 11.65
C PHE A 15 3.79 5.53 11.20
N GLY A 16 2.91 5.77 10.24
CA GLY A 16 2.15 4.71 9.59
C GLY A 16 1.48 5.17 8.32
N THR A 17 1.20 4.23 7.47
CA THR A 17 0.24 4.32 6.37
C THR A 17 -1.18 4.24 6.93
N VAL A 18 -2.20 4.43 6.10
CA VAL A 18 -3.60 4.48 6.54
C VAL A 18 -4.03 3.21 7.29
N ASP A 19 -3.56 2.05 6.87
CA ASP A 19 -3.79 0.76 7.53
C ASP A 19 -3.25 0.73 8.95
N SER A 20 -2.01 1.19 9.17
CA SER A 20 -1.42 1.29 10.51
C SER A 20 -2.24 2.19 11.43
N TRP A 21 -2.69 3.33 10.92
CA TRP A 21 -3.55 4.23 11.67
C TRP A 21 -4.90 3.61 12.03
N LEU A 22 -5.52 2.90 11.10
CA LEU A 22 -6.79 2.21 11.33
C LEU A 22 -6.64 1.15 12.42
N ILE A 23 -5.62 0.28 12.31
CA ILE A 23 -5.38 -0.77 13.29
C ILE A 23 -5.06 -0.19 14.67
N TYR A 24 -4.21 0.82 14.71
CA TYR A 24 -3.88 1.50 15.96
C TYR A 24 -5.13 2.03 16.68
N ASN A 25 -6.07 2.62 15.93
CA ASN A 25 -7.32 3.11 16.52
C ASN A 25 -8.30 1.98 16.86
N LEU A 26 -8.41 0.93 16.03
CA LEU A 26 -9.27 -0.23 16.30
C LEU A 26 -8.82 -1.01 17.53
N THR A 27 -7.52 -0.99 17.82
CA THR A 27 -6.92 -1.66 18.99
C THR A 27 -6.63 -0.71 20.16
N LYS A 28 -7.15 0.52 20.11
CA LYS A 28 -6.88 1.57 21.11
C LYS A 28 -5.40 1.79 21.44
N GLY A 29 -4.55 1.71 20.43
CA GLY A 29 -3.13 2.00 20.58
C GLY A 29 -2.25 0.81 20.94
N GLU A 30 -2.81 -0.39 21.07
CA GLU A 30 -2.04 -1.58 21.46
C GLU A 30 -1.20 -2.14 20.30
N VAL A 31 -1.67 -1.98 19.05
CA VAL A 31 -1.03 -2.59 17.89
C VAL A 31 -0.57 -1.53 16.89
N HIS A 32 0.74 -1.45 16.68
CA HIS A 32 1.38 -0.62 15.67
C HIS A 32 2.03 -1.51 14.61
N VAL A 33 1.34 -1.71 13.49
CA VAL A 33 1.69 -2.71 12.47
C VAL A 33 1.26 -2.23 11.08
N THR A 34 1.93 -2.76 10.05
CA THR A 34 1.55 -2.66 8.64
C THR A 34 1.82 -3.99 7.94
N ASP A 35 1.42 -4.13 6.68
CA ASP A 35 1.75 -5.29 5.88
C ASP A 35 2.85 -4.99 4.84
N TYR A 36 3.37 -6.05 4.19
CA TYR A 36 4.39 -5.93 3.15
C TYR A 36 3.94 -5.03 1.99
N THR A 37 2.66 -5.07 1.61
CA THR A 37 2.18 -4.31 0.45
C THR A 37 2.19 -2.82 0.73
N ASN A 38 1.69 -2.39 1.89
CA ASN A 38 1.74 -0.99 2.30
C ASN A 38 3.17 -0.52 2.61
N ALA A 39 3.97 -1.34 3.30
CA ALA A 39 5.37 -1.01 3.58
C ALA A 39 6.16 -0.76 2.28
N SER A 40 5.95 -1.58 1.24
CA SER A 40 6.62 -1.43 -0.06
C SER A 40 6.34 -0.10 -0.77
N ARG A 41 5.30 0.63 -0.37
CA ARG A 41 4.94 1.95 -0.94
C ARG A 41 5.60 3.14 -0.24
N THR A 42 6.33 2.88 0.85
CA THR A 42 6.93 3.95 1.66
C THR A 42 8.27 4.47 1.15
N MET A 43 8.90 3.79 0.19
CA MET A 43 10.28 3.99 -0.27
C MET A 43 11.34 3.75 0.82
N LEU A 44 10.96 3.19 1.96
CA LEU A 44 11.85 2.92 3.10
C LEU A 44 12.01 1.42 3.37
N PHE A 45 11.29 0.58 2.63
CA PHE A 45 11.20 -0.86 2.83
C PHE A 45 11.97 -1.62 1.75
N ASP A 46 12.89 -2.49 2.16
CA ASP A 46 13.59 -3.40 1.26
C ASP A 46 12.67 -4.59 0.93
N ILE A 47 12.14 -4.60 -0.30
CA ILE A 47 11.20 -5.62 -0.77
C ILE A 47 11.83 -7.00 -0.94
N HIS A 48 13.15 -7.12 -0.95
CA HIS A 48 13.87 -8.38 -1.08
C HIS A 48 14.19 -8.98 0.30
N LYS A 49 14.59 -8.13 1.26
CA LYS A 49 14.90 -8.55 2.63
C LYS A 49 13.69 -8.53 3.55
N LEU A 50 12.57 -7.93 3.11
CA LEU A 50 11.32 -7.79 3.86
C LEU A 50 11.50 -7.08 5.22
N CYS A 51 12.31 -6.05 5.21
CA CYS A 51 12.58 -5.23 6.39
C CYS A 51 12.77 -3.75 6.01
N TRP A 52 12.69 -2.87 7.00
CA TRP A 52 13.03 -1.47 6.81
C TRP A 52 14.50 -1.33 6.42
N ASP A 53 14.76 -0.52 5.39
CA ASP A 53 16.12 -0.30 4.87
C ASP A 53 16.88 0.68 5.76
N LYS A 54 17.86 0.16 6.50
CA LYS A 54 18.65 0.93 7.45
C LYS A 54 19.49 2.03 6.81
N GLU A 55 19.94 1.84 5.58
CA GLU A 55 20.72 2.85 4.85
C GLU A 55 19.81 4.03 4.46
N LEU A 56 18.61 3.74 3.96
CA LEU A 56 17.60 4.77 3.65
C LEU A 56 17.13 5.48 4.93
N LEU A 57 16.87 4.75 6.01
CA LEU A 57 16.48 5.36 7.27
C LEU A 57 17.58 6.31 7.79
N ALA A 58 18.84 5.91 7.71
CA ALA A 58 19.97 6.75 8.08
C ALA A 58 20.11 7.97 7.18
N LEU A 59 19.97 7.79 5.84
CA LEU A 59 20.05 8.87 4.86
C LEU A 59 18.97 9.95 5.11
N PHE A 60 17.74 9.52 5.33
CA PHE A 60 16.62 10.43 5.61
C PHE A 60 16.53 10.83 7.09
N ARG A 61 17.42 10.28 7.93
CA ARG A 61 17.44 10.51 9.38
C ARG A 61 16.11 10.18 10.05
N ILE A 62 15.51 9.03 9.70
CA ILE A 62 14.26 8.53 10.27
C ILE A 62 14.58 7.54 11.39
N PRO A 63 14.15 7.78 12.64
CA PRO A 63 14.32 6.83 13.72
C PRO A 63 13.51 5.55 13.49
N GLU A 64 14.16 4.39 13.54
CA GLU A 64 13.49 3.10 13.31
C GLU A 64 12.36 2.83 14.32
N CYS A 65 12.46 3.37 15.54
CA CYS A 65 11.45 3.21 16.58
C CYS A 65 10.09 3.85 16.25
N MET A 66 10.03 4.72 15.24
CA MET A 66 8.76 5.29 14.75
C MET A 66 7.99 4.34 13.84
N LEU A 67 8.66 3.35 13.25
CA LEU A 67 8.10 2.56 12.16
C LEU A 67 7.29 1.37 12.69
N PRO A 68 6.17 1.02 12.01
CA PRO A 68 5.36 -0.12 12.41
C PRO A 68 6.10 -1.44 12.17
N LYS A 69 5.73 -2.48 12.92
CA LYS A 69 6.14 -3.84 12.61
C LYS A 69 5.50 -4.27 11.29
N VAL A 70 6.27 -4.90 10.42
CA VAL A 70 5.78 -5.35 9.10
C VAL A 70 5.48 -6.85 9.15
N LYS A 71 4.32 -7.24 8.63
CA LYS A 71 3.83 -8.63 8.63
C LYS A 71 3.30 -9.00 7.23
N PRO A 72 3.09 -10.30 6.95
CA PRO A 72 2.38 -10.74 5.74
C PRO A 72 0.95 -10.18 5.66
N SER A 73 0.41 -10.03 4.45
CA SER A 73 -0.94 -9.49 4.23
C SER A 73 -2.06 -10.30 4.88
N SER A 74 -1.85 -11.62 5.05
CA SER A 74 -2.78 -12.55 5.70
C SER A 74 -2.15 -13.13 6.97
N CYS A 75 -2.48 -12.56 8.12
CA CYS A 75 -2.10 -13.07 9.44
C CYS A 75 -2.95 -12.38 10.51
N ILE A 76 -2.98 -12.92 11.73
CA ILE A 76 -3.60 -12.19 12.84
C ILE A 76 -2.67 -11.05 13.28
N TYR A 77 -3.14 -9.85 13.11
CA TYR A 77 -2.43 -8.62 13.52
C TYR A 77 -2.72 -8.25 14.96
N GLY A 78 -3.94 -8.45 15.40
CA GLY A 78 -4.47 -8.18 16.71
C GLY A 78 -5.99 -8.34 16.72
N TYR A 79 -6.62 -7.84 17.76
CA TYR A 79 -8.08 -7.88 17.91
C TYR A 79 -8.60 -6.46 18.13
N THR A 80 -9.80 -6.18 17.64
CA THR A 80 -10.45 -4.91 17.92
C THR A 80 -10.78 -4.80 19.40
N GLU A 81 -10.65 -3.61 19.94
CA GLU A 81 -11.08 -3.38 21.32
C GLU A 81 -12.61 -3.33 21.39
N SER A 82 -13.17 -4.04 22.38
CA SER A 82 -14.62 -4.30 22.47
C SER A 82 -15.47 -3.02 22.49
N SER A 83 -14.98 -1.91 23.05
CA SER A 83 -15.72 -0.66 23.09
C SER A 83 -15.78 0.07 21.74
N VAL A 84 -14.97 -0.36 20.76
CA VAL A 84 -14.96 0.25 19.41
C VAL A 84 -16.02 -0.37 18.50
N LEU A 85 -16.11 -1.70 18.49
CA LEU A 85 -17.03 -2.46 17.59
C LEU A 85 -17.99 -3.38 18.34
N GLY A 86 -18.08 -3.31 19.65
CA GLY A 86 -18.98 -4.12 20.45
C GLY A 86 -18.49 -5.54 20.73
N GLY A 87 -17.25 -5.88 20.35
CA GLY A 87 -16.64 -7.19 20.59
C GLY A 87 -15.22 -7.25 20.09
N GLU A 88 -14.48 -8.27 20.52
CA GLU A 88 -13.12 -8.57 20.06
C GLU A 88 -13.18 -9.31 18.72
N ILE A 89 -12.93 -8.61 17.64
CA ILE A 89 -12.93 -9.15 16.28
C ILE A 89 -11.46 -9.27 15.81
N PRO A 90 -11.01 -10.43 15.30
CA PRO A 90 -9.66 -10.56 14.80
C PRO A 90 -9.44 -9.71 13.55
N ILE A 91 -8.34 -8.94 13.52
CA ILE A 91 -7.88 -8.22 12.34
C ILE A 91 -6.91 -9.16 11.62
N ALA A 92 -7.37 -9.79 10.54
CA ALA A 92 -6.68 -10.91 9.91
C ALA A 92 -6.16 -10.64 8.49
N GLY A 93 -6.43 -9.47 7.92
CA GLY A 93 -5.99 -9.11 6.58
C GLY A 93 -5.72 -7.62 6.43
N ILE A 94 -4.60 -7.30 5.80
CA ILE A 94 -4.22 -5.94 5.39
C ILE A 94 -3.67 -6.02 3.96
N ALA A 95 -4.04 -5.08 3.11
CA ALA A 95 -3.43 -4.91 1.81
C ALA A 95 -3.55 -3.46 1.34
N GLY A 96 -2.57 -2.97 0.59
CA GLY A 96 -2.70 -1.74 -0.16
C GLY A 96 -3.82 -1.86 -1.21
N ASP A 97 -4.47 -0.76 -1.55
CA ASP A 97 -5.66 -0.74 -2.41
C ASP A 97 -5.43 -1.40 -3.78
N GLN A 98 -4.30 -1.13 -4.41
CA GLN A 98 -3.97 -1.71 -5.72
C GLN A 98 -3.63 -3.20 -5.64
N GLN A 99 -2.97 -3.63 -4.57
CA GLN A 99 -2.68 -5.03 -4.30
C GLN A 99 -3.95 -5.80 -3.92
N ALA A 100 -4.83 -5.20 -3.12
CA ALA A 100 -6.14 -5.75 -2.82
C ALA A 100 -6.99 -5.90 -4.09
N ALA A 101 -6.91 -4.94 -5.03
CA ALA A 101 -7.60 -5.03 -6.32
C ALA A 101 -7.03 -6.17 -7.19
N LEU A 102 -5.69 -6.35 -7.23
CA LEU A 102 -5.06 -7.47 -7.93
C LEU A 102 -5.54 -8.82 -7.39
N PHE A 103 -5.56 -8.96 -6.07
CA PHE A 103 -6.07 -10.14 -5.37
C PHE A 103 -7.56 -10.35 -5.62
N GLY A 104 -8.38 -9.28 -5.49
CA GLY A 104 -9.83 -9.34 -5.68
C GLY A 104 -10.26 -9.66 -7.13
N GLN A 105 -9.40 -9.37 -8.11
CA GLN A 105 -9.58 -9.79 -9.51
C GLN A 105 -9.04 -11.21 -9.79
N CYS A 106 -8.69 -11.95 -8.74
CA CYS A 106 -8.16 -13.31 -8.83
C CYS A 106 -6.90 -13.46 -9.68
N CYS A 107 -6.05 -12.44 -9.73
CA CYS A 107 -4.78 -12.47 -10.46
C CYS A 107 -3.70 -13.17 -9.61
N PHE A 108 -3.87 -14.47 -9.38
CA PHE A 108 -3.00 -15.28 -8.52
C PHE A 108 -1.82 -15.92 -9.24
N GLU A 109 -1.86 -15.96 -10.57
CA GLU A 109 -0.82 -16.61 -11.36
C GLU A 109 0.09 -15.59 -12.06
N LYS A 110 1.36 -15.97 -12.24
CA LYS A 110 2.33 -15.18 -12.98
C LYS A 110 1.80 -14.81 -14.37
N GLY A 111 1.84 -13.53 -14.70
CA GLY A 111 1.38 -12.98 -15.97
C GLY A 111 -0.07 -12.51 -15.98
N GLN A 112 -0.86 -12.82 -14.95
CA GLN A 112 -2.20 -12.26 -14.82
C GLN A 112 -2.15 -10.78 -14.46
N VAL A 113 -3.06 -10.00 -15.05
CA VAL A 113 -3.04 -8.54 -15.02
C VAL A 113 -4.41 -8.02 -14.64
N LYS A 114 -4.44 -7.02 -13.78
CA LYS A 114 -5.62 -6.17 -13.59
C LYS A 114 -5.32 -4.74 -14.02
N ASN A 115 -6.32 -4.00 -14.44
CA ASN A 115 -6.23 -2.56 -14.64
C ASN A 115 -7.41 -1.86 -13.95
N THR A 116 -7.10 -0.91 -13.07
CA THR A 116 -8.10 -0.08 -12.40
C THR A 116 -8.21 1.23 -13.14
N TYR A 117 -9.38 1.50 -13.74
CA TYR A 117 -9.71 2.76 -14.38
C TYR A 117 -10.47 3.68 -13.42
N GLY A 118 -9.94 4.88 -13.22
CA GLY A 118 -10.54 5.96 -12.45
C GLY A 118 -10.07 7.30 -12.98
N THR A 119 -9.80 8.25 -12.10
CA THR A 119 -9.13 9.51 -12.43
C THR A 119 -7.82 9.27 -13.19
N GLY A 120 -7.03 8.31 -12.69
CA GLY A 120 -5.90 7.68 -13.38
C GLY A 120 -6.19 6.21 -13.69
N CYS A 121 -5.21 5.53 -14.26
CA CYS A 121 -5.22 4.08 -14.49
C CYS A 121 -4.01 3.46 -13.78
N PHE A 122 -4.25 2.33 -13.11
CA PHE A 122 -3.22 1.58 -12.38
C PHE A 122 -3.28 0.13 -12.80
N LEU A 123 -2.30 -0.27 -13.61
CA LEU A 123 -2.14 -1.63 -14.10
C LEU A 123 -1.17 -2.37 -13.20
N LEU A 124 -1.55 -3.52 -12.69
CA LEU A 124 -0.67 -4.43 -11.96
C LEU A 124 -0.65 -5.80 -12.63
N MET A 125 0.56 -6.35 -12.77
CA MET A 125 0.78 -7.69 -13.30
C MET A 125 1.49 -8.54 -12.25
N ASN A 126 0.90 -9.66 -11.87
CA ASN A 126 1.54 -10.64 -11.00
C ASN A 126 2.79 -11.22 -11.67
N THR A 127 3.93 -11.16 -11.02
CA THR A 127 5.22 -11.72 -11.50
C THR A 127 5.63 -13.00 -10.76
N GLY A 128 4.75 -13.50 -9.87
CA GLY A 128 5.04 -14.63 -9.00
C GLY A 128 6.12 -14.28 -7.98
N ARG A 129 7.06 -15.18 -7.77
CA ARG A 129 8.13 -15.04 -6.77
C ARG A 129 9.34 -14.22 -7.24
N GLU A 130 9.25 -13.62 -8.38
CA GLU A 130 10.35 -12.91 -9.02
C GLU A 130 10.13 -11.40 -8.96
N ALA A 131 10.98 -10.71 -8.22
CA ALA A 131 11.02 -9.24 -8.20
C ALA A 131 11.70 -8.74 -9.48
N ILE A 132 10.92 -8.48 -10.51
CA ILE A 132 11.42 -8.06 -11.83
C ILE A 132 11.73 -6.57 -11.82
N ALA A 133 12.99 -6.20 -12.07
CA ALA A 133 13.37 -4.81 -12.30
C ALA A 133 13.00 -4.40 -13.74
N SER A 134 12.08 -3.45 -13.86
CA SER A 134 11.66 -2.93 -15.16
C SER A 134 12.74 -2.01 -15.77
N LYS A 135 12.97 -2.16 -17.07
CA LYS A 135 13.82 -1.24 -17.88
C LYS A 135 12.99 -0.12 -18.52
N HIS A 136 11.68 -0.09 -18.29
CA HIS A 136 10.72 0.80 -18.98
C HIS A 136 9.89 1.65 -18.00
N GLY A 137 10.40 1.89 -16.81
CA GLY A 137 9.76 2.80 -15.83
C GLY A 137 8.59 2.21 -15.05
N LEU A 138 8.33 0.89 -15.13
CA LEU A 138 7.38 0.23 -14.25
C LEU A 138 7.98 0.06 -12.86
N LEU A 139 7.14 0.09 -11.84
CA LEU A 139 7.53 -0.13 -10.45
C LEU A 139 7.39 -1.61 -10.10
N THR A 140 8.34 -2.12 -9.31
CA THR A 140 8.20 -3.44 -8.68
C THR A 140 7.64 -3.26 -7.28
N THR A 141 6.59 -4.00 -6.95
CA THR A 141 5.91 -3.95 -5.66
C THR A 141 5.64 -5.36 -5.15
N ILE A 142 5.28 -5.50 -3.88
CA ILE A 142 4.85 -6.77 -3.30
C ILE A 142 3.37 -6.94 -3.56
N ALA A 143 2.94 -8.11 -4.02
CA ALA A 143 1.54 -8.47 -4.18
C ALA A 143 0.94 -8.95 -2.85
N ALA A 144 -0.37 -8.73 -2.66
CA ALA A 144 -1.08 -9.33 -1.53
C ALA A 144 -1.21 -10.83 -1.74
N SER A 145 -0.88 -11.62 -0.72
CA SER A 145 -0.90 -13.07 -0.75
C SER A 145 -1.45 -13.63 0.55
N THR A 146 -2.11 -14.78 0.45
CA THR A 146 -2.51 -15.61 1.60
C THR A 146 -1.50 -16.70 1.92
N SER A 147 -0.45 -16.84 1.10
CA SER A 147 0.62 -17.80 1.31
C SER A 147 1.72 -17.23 2.21
N ASP A 148 2.51 -18.11 2.82
CA ASP A 148 3.71 -17.73 3.58
C ASP A 148 4.85 -17.21 2.67
N GLN A 149 4.67 -17.31 1.37
CA GLN A 149 5.66 -16.89 0.38
C GLN A 149 5.27 -15.56 -0.23
N VAL A 150 6.25 -14.67 -0.33
CA VAL A 150 6.07 -13.36 -0.93
C VAL A 150 5.98 -13.49 -2.46
N GLU A 151 4.98 -12.83 -3.02
CA GLU A 151 4.81 -12.65 -4.45
C GLU A 151 4.98 -11.17 -4.80
N TYR A 152 5.38 -10.92 -6.04
CA TYR A 152 5.65 -9.59 -6.56
C TYR A 152 4.72 -9.23 -7.70
N ALA A 153 4.62 -7.95 -7.97
CA ALA A 153 3.91 -7.43 -9.12
C ALA A 153 4.69 -6.28 -9.77
N LEU A 154 4.53 -6.15 -11.08
CA LEU A 154 4.91 -4.93 -11.81
C LEU A 154 3.71 -3.98 -11.87
N GLU A 155 3.95 -2.71 -11.60
CA GLU A 155 2.96 -1.66 -11.63
C GLU A 155 3.26 -0.61 -12.69
N GLY A 156 2.28 -0.32 -13.54
CA GLY A 156 2.26 0.80 -14.46
C GLY A 156 1.18 1.80 -14.04
N SER A 157 1.53 3.09 -13.99
CA SER A 157 0.62 4.14 -13.55
C SER A 157 0.44 5.20 -14.64
N VAL A 158 -0.80 5.53 -14.95
CA VAL A 158 -1.21 6.66 -15.78
C VAL A 158 -2.03 7.60 -14.91
N PHE A 159 -1.47 8.75 -14.54
CA PHE A 159 -2.09 9.64 -13.56
C PHE A 159 -3.31 10.40 -14.08
N VAL A 160 -3.42 10.57 -15.40
CA VAL A 160 -4.51 11.29 -16.06
C VAL A 160 -5.16 10.36 -17.09
N ALA A 161 -6.29 9.76 -16.73
CA ALA A 161 -7.07 8.88 -17.59
C ALA A 161 -8.53 9.39 -17.66
N GLY A 162 -9.41 8.95 -16.78
CA GLY A 162 -10.78 9.48 -16.71
C GLY A 162 -10.82 10.99 -16.44
N ALA A 163 -9.80 11.54 -15.78
CA ALA A 163 -9.67 12.98 -15.60
C ALA A 163 -9.54 13.75 -16.92
N ALA A 164 -8.95 13.17 -17.97
CA ALA A 164 -8.89 13.80 -19.29
C ALA A 164 -10.29 13.92 -19.90
N ILE A 165 -11.10 12.87 -19.80
CA ILE A 165 -12.49 12.88 -20.30
C ILE A 165 -13.34 13.88 -19.50
N GLN A 166 -13.16 13.91 -18.19
CA GLN A 166 -13.82 14.90 -17.34
C GLN A 166 -13.42 16.33 -17.70
N TRP A 167 -12.14 16.55 -17.97
CA TRP A 167 -11.66 17.87 -18.41
C TRP A 167 -12.23 18.29 -19.76
N LEU A 168 -12.32 17.38 -20.74
CA LEU A 168 -12.99 17.65 -22.03
C LEU A 168 -14.46 18.05 -21.84
N ARG A 169 -15.17 17.38 -20.91
CA ARG A 169 -16.56 17.65 -20.60
C ARG A 169 -16.74 18.95 -19.81
N ASP A 170 -16.08 19.08 -18.68
CA ASP A 170 -16.37 20.11 -17.68
C ASP A 170 -15.49 21.37 -17.87
N GLY A 171 -14.21 21.20 -18.24
CA GLY A 171 -13.25 22.28 -18.46
C GLY A 171 -13.36 22.89 -19.87
N MET A 172 -13.18 22.07 -20.89
CA MET A 172 -13.21 22.51 -22.29
C MET A 172 -14.63 22.63 -22.86
N ARG A 173 -15.59 21.92 -22.29
CA ARG A 173 -16.99 21.84 -22.75
C ARG A 173 -17.13 21.39 -24.22
N MET A 174 -16.20 20.54 -24.67
CA MET A 174 -16.18 19.99 -26.03
C MET A 174 -17.16 18.83 -26.20
N ILE A 175 -17.50 18.14 -25.13
CA ILE A 175 -18.43 17.02 -25.06
C ILE A 175 -19.45 17.26 -23.94
N LYS A 176 -20.63 16.66 -24.04
CA LYS A 176 -21.66 16.72 -22.98
C LYS A 176 -21.67 15.48 -22.11
N LYS A 177 -21.30 14.34 -22.67
CA LYS A 177 -21.26 13.02 -22.00
C LYS A 177 -19.97 12.31 -22.35
N ALA A 178 -19.48 11.47 -21.44
CA ALA A 178 -18.27 10.67 -21.66
C ALA A 178 -18.39 9.73 -22.87
N SER A 179 -19.60 9.21 -23.16
CA SER A 179 -19.85 8.33 -24.32
C SER A 179 -19.68 9.03 -25.69
N GLU A 180 -19.51 10.33 -25.74
CA GLU A 180 -19.22 11.05 -27.00
C GLU A 180 -17.73 10.97 -27.42
N THR A 181 -16.91 10.27 -26.64
CA THR A 181 -15.48 10.02 -26.92
C THR A 181 -15.20 8.65 -27.55
N GLU A 182 -16.22 7.84 -27.80
CA GLU A 182 -16.15 6.53 -28.46
C GLU A 182 -16.07 6.65 -29.98
#